data_c013df5bffba5c060ca40ad237ad0138
#
_entry.id   c013df5bffba5c060ca40ad237ad0138
#
_cell.length_a   1.000
_cell.length_b   1.000
_cell.length_c   1.000
_cell.angle_alpha   90.00
_cell.angle_beta   90.00
_cell.angle_gamma   90.00
#
_symmetry.space_group_name_H-M   'P 1'
#
loop_
_entity.id
_entity.type
_entity.pdbx_description
1 polymer ?
#
loop_
_entity_poly.entity_id
_entity_poly.type
_entity_poly.pdbx_seq_one_letter_code
_entity_poly.pdbx_strand_id
1 'polypeptide(L)'
;MRVLRTGIPAAGIAAGTAFVLERRVSAAPSAATGDPAAETARFHAALAQAKTELGVLAAENDIFAAHLEMADDPMLAEQVEERISEHGFSAERALDEACEEVCGMLAALDDEYLGGRTDDVRDVCGRIRRILTGETAENPFAGLAPGTIVVAEELTPSDTALMDFSRIAGVVTARGSVTSHVCIIARSKGIAAIVGASECMLEIKTGDKLIINGETGEIIVAPDTATERRYRALSASRKRHGEHCLKGAHTPAVTRGGRRIAVLGNAGSVAEVRAALDAGAEGIGLFRSEFLYMQSRGGFPGEQTQFEAYRHAAELCGERPLVIRTLDIGGDKALPYMDFGHEENPFLGWRAIRVSLSMHDVFRTQLRALLRASVFGNLRIMFPMITSVGEFRRAEAAVRECMAELDAEKAAYNPGIELGVMIETPAAVMVADLLAAEARFFSIGTNDLTQYVMAADRGNPRVAHLCDPSDTAVRRSVAMTLAAARSAGIEAGMCGELAADPEATAWLLEAGLEKFSVSAPAVAPLKERIRTLDLPEVRKTPGAAE
;
A
#
# COMPACT_ATOMS: atom_id res chain seq x y z
N MET A 1 -30.88 -2.65 19.31
CA MET A 1 -30.08 -2.49 18.07
C MET A 1 -29.74 -1.02 17.90
N ARG A 2 -28.47 -0.68 17.83
CA ARG A 2 -27.96 0.66 17.47
C ARG A 2 -27.07 0.52 16.24
N VAL A 3 -27.06 1.54 15.38
CA VAL A 3 -26.23 1.56 14.18
C VAL A 3 -25.35 2.80 14.26
N LEU A 4 -24.03 2.58 14.29
CA LEU A 4 -23.02 3.63 14.22
C LEU A 4 -22.52 3.71 12.77
N ARG A 5 -22.45 4.92 12.22
CA ARG A 5 -22.03 5.18 10.83
C ARG A 5 -20.87 6.18 10.80
N THR A 6 -19.97 6.06 11.76
CA THR A 6 -18.88 7.01 11.97
C THR A 6 -17.53 6.49 11.50
N GLY A 7 -17.48 5.23 11.05
CA GLY A 7 -16.23 4.60 10.66
C GLY A 7 -15.91 4.73 9.17
N ILE A 8 -14.63 4.75 8.86
CA ILE A 8 -14.12 4.72 7.49
C ILE A 8 -14.15 3.27 7.01
N PRO A 9 -14.77 2.96 5.86
CA PRO A 9 -14.81 1.62 5.29
C PRO A 9 -13.41 1.10 4.95
N ALA A 10 -13.08 -0.13 5.38
CA ALA A 10 -11.78 -0.71 5.09
C ALA A 10 -11.83 -2.08 4.43
N ALA A 11 -12.56 -3.06 4.99
CA ALA A 11 -12.65 -4.41 4.42
C ALA A 11 -13.78 -5.24 5.04
N GLY A 12 -14.41 -6.10 4.27
CA GLY A 12 -15.19 -7.27 4.66
C GLY A 12 -16.41 -7.03 5.54
N ILE A 13 -17.08 -8.12 5.88
CA ILE A 13 -18.24 -8.12 6.80
C ILE A 13 -18.05 -9.21 7.83
N ALA A 14 -18.22 -8.89 9.12
CA ALA A 14 -18.16 -9.85 10.21
C ALA A 14 -19.31 -9.66 11.20
N ALA A 15 -19.70 -10.78 11.84
CA ALA A 15 -20.59 -10.81 13.00
C ALA A 15 -19.88 -11.58 14.10
N GLY A 16 -19.82 -11.01 15.29
CA GLY A 16 -19.07 -11.62 16.39
C GLY A 16 -19.39 -10.99 17.74
N THR A 17 -18.53 -11.30 18.70
CA THR A 17 -18.60 -10.74 20.07
C THR A 17 -17.45 -9.74 20.25
N ALA A 18 -17.77 -8.58 20.80
CA ALA A 18 -16.80 -7.52 21.06
C ALA A 18 -15.80 -7.93 22.16
N PHE A 19 -14.54 -7.65 21.90
CA PHE A 19 -13.50 -7.53 22.91
C PHE A 19 -12.92 -6.12 22.83
N VAL A 20 -13.18 -5.31 23.87
CA VAL A 20 -12.67 -3.94 23.95
C VAL A 20 -11.31 -3.97 24.62
N LEU A 21 -10.28 -3.54 23.86
CA LEU A 21 -8.93 -3.37 24.38
C LEU A 21 -8.85 -2.04 25.16
N GLU A 22 -8.93 -2.12 26.47
CA GLU A 22 -8.73 -0.97 27.34
C GLU A 22 -7.24 -0.88 27.71
N ARG A 23 -6.56 0.15 27.23
CA ARG A 23 -5.21 0.47 27.71
C ARG A 23 -5.33 1.22 29.02
N ARG A 24 -4.97 0.58 30.13
CA ARG A 24 -4.82 1.28 31.41
C ARG A 24 -3.62 2.21 31.29
N VAL A 25 -3.86 3.49 31.14
CA VAL A 25 -2.83 4.51 31.39
C VAL A 25 -2.60 4.49 32.88
N SER A 26 -1.64 3.71 33.34
CA SER A 26 -1.16 3.83 34.72
C SER A 26 -0.56 5.22 34.85
N ALA A 27 -1.18 6.07 35.68
CA ALA A 27 -0.62 7.37 35.95
C ALA A 27 0.79 7.19 36.51
N ALA A 28 1.79 7.78 35.85
CA ALA A 28 3.14 7.76 36.35
C ALA A 28 3.15 8.39 37.76
N PRO A 29 3.94 7.85 38.73
CA PRO A 29 4.10 8.46 40.03
C PRO A 29 4.55 9.91 39.85
N SER A 30 3.84 10.86 40.48
CA SER A 30 3.99 12.30 40.21
C SER A 30 5.25 12.94 40.81
N ALA A 31 6.09 12.19 41.51
CA ALA A 31 7.33 12.69 42.06
C ALA A 31 8.42 11.63 42.00
N ALA A 32 9.60 12.03 41.53
CA ALA A 32 10.81 11.24 41.74
C ALA A 32 11.11 11.23 43.26
N THR A 33 11.20 10.06 43.83
CA THR A 33 11.67 9.84 45.20
C THR A 33 13.05 9.20 45.23
N GLY A 34 13.72 9.12 44.05
CA GLY A 34 14.96 8.37 43.86
C GLY A 34 16.17 9.26 43.52
N ASP A 35 17.34 8.68 43.64
CA ASP A 35 18.59 9.22 43.13
C ASP A 35 18.53 9.25 41.59
N PRO A 36 18.79 10.39 40.91
CA PRO A 36 18.80 10.48 39.43
C PRO A 36 19.66 9.40 38.76
N ALA A 37 20.79 9.05 39.36
CA ALA A 37 21.65 7.98 38.85
C ALA A 37 20.98 6.60 38.88
N ALA A 38 20.16 6.32 39.90
CA ALA A 38 19.39 5.09 39.99
C ALA A 38 18.26 5.04 38.96
N GLU A 39 17.57 6.16 38.73
CA GLU A 39 16.51 6.25 37.69
C GLU A 39 17.07 6.11 36.27
N THR A 40 18.21 6.75 35.99
CA THR A 40 18.92 6.59 34.72
C THR A 40 19.32 5.13 34.50
N ALA A 41 19.85 4.47 35.53
CA ALA A 41 20.23 3.04 35.43
C ALA A 41 19.01 2.13 35.18
N ARG A 42 17.85 2.42 35.81
CA ARG A 42 16.59 1.72 35.56
C ARG A 42 16.14 1.87 34.12
N PHE A 43 16.20 3.10 33.58
CA PHE A 43 15.84 3.40 32.20
C PHE A 43 16.74 2.60 31.22
N HIS A 44 18.06 2.66 31.40
CA HIS A 44 18.99 1.92 30.51
C HIS A 44 18.78 0.40 30.58
N ALA A 45 18.49 -0.14 31.75
CA ALA A 45 18.18 -1.58 31.87
C ALA A 45 16.89 -1.93 31.11
N ALA A 46 15.86 -1.11 31.21
CA ALA A 46 14.59 -1.31 30.50
C ALA A 46 14.76 -1.14 28.98
N LEU A 47 15.53 -0.15 28.53
CA LEU A 47 15.85 0.08 27.12
C LEU A 47 16.63 -1.12 26.52
N ALA A 48 17.64 -1.63 27.23
CA ALA A 48 18.40 -2.79 26.80
C ALA A 48 17.53 -4.06 26.68
N GLN A 49 16.60 -4.26 27.62
CA GLN A 49 15.65 -5.36 27.54
C GLN A 49 14.67 -5.17 26.38
N ALA A 50 14.14 -3.97 26.14
CA ALA A 50 13.25 -3.66 25.01
C ALA A 50 13.95 -3.94 23.68
N LYS A 51 15.21 -3.54 23.52
CA LYS A 51 16.04 -3.85 22.34
C LYS A 51 16.20 -5.36 22.12
N THR A 52 16.39 -6.12 23.19
CA THR A 52 16.49 -7.58 23.12
C THR A 52 15.17 -8.21 22.64
N GLU A 53 14.03 -7.78 23.17
CA GLU A 53 12.72 -8.25 22.77
C GLU A 53 12.43 -7.88 21.30
N LEU A 54 12.73 -6.64 20.90
CA LEU A 54 12.57 -6.17 19.51
C LEU A 54 13.47 -6.93 18.54
N GLY A 55 14.70 -7.23 18.92
CA GLY A 55 15.65 -8.01 18.11
C GLY A 55 15.14 -9.40 17.75
N VAL A 56 14.42 -10.07 18.68
CA VAL A 56 13.79 -11.36 18.40
C VAL A 56 12.64 -11.20 17.38
N LEU A 57 11.80 -10.19 17.54
CA LEU A 57 10.66 -9.92 16.66
C LEU A 57 11.10 -9.42 15.27
N ALA A 58 12.18 -8.68 15.19
CA ALA A 58 12.77 -8.18 13.95
C ALA A 58 13.22 -9.27 12.98
N ALA A 59 13.53 -10.47 13.49
CA ALA A 59 13.85 -11.62 12.66
C ALA A 59 12.64 -12.15 11.86
N GLU A 60 11.42 -11.83 12.28
CA GLU A 60 10.18 -12.32 11.69
C GLU A 60 9.40 -11.22 10.95
N ASN A 61 9.67 -9.94 11.25
CA ASN A 61 8.91 -8.82 10.67
C ASN A 61 9.72 -7.52 10.65
N ASP A 62 9.86 -6.94 9.46
CA ASP A 62 10.65 -5.71 9.19
C ASP A 62 10.19 -4.48 10.00
N ILE A 63 8.94 -4.43 10.45
CA ILE A 63 8.44 -3.32 11.29
C ILE A 63 9.19 -3.28 12.63
N PHE A 64 9.43 -4.45 13.23
CA PHE A 64 10.18 -4.50 14.48
C PHE A 64 11.67 -4.22 14.30
N ALA A 65 12.21 -4.40 13.08
CA ALA A 65 13.54 -3.92 12.77
C ALA A 65 13.61 -2.37 12.80
N ALA A 66 12.57 -1.68 12.30
CA ALA A 66 12.46 -0.23 12.42
C ALA A 66 12.28 0.23 13.88
N HIS A 67 11.47 -0.48 14.68
CA HIS A 67 11.32 -0.21 16.10
C HIS A 67 12.64 -0.40 16.88
N LEU A 68 13.43 -1.40 16.52
CA LEU A 68 14.74 -1.61 17.12
C LEU A 68 15.68 -0.43 16.85
N GLU A 69 15.66 0.11 15.63
CA GLU A 69 16.46 1.29 15.31
C GLU A 69 15.99 2.55 16.04
N MET A 70 14.66 2.74 16.20
CA MET A 70 14.12 3.83 16.99
C MET A 70 14.55 3.71 18.46
N ALA A 71 14.61 2.49 19.01
CA ALA A 71 15.12 2.22 20.35
C ALA A 71 16.65 2.41 20.45
N ASP A 72 17.38 2.31 19.32
CA ASP A 72 18.83 2.55 19.24
C ASP A 72 19.18 4.03 19.02
N ASP A 73 18.19 4.87 18.68
CA ASP A 73 18.41 6.30 18.45
C ASP A 73 18.87 6.99 19.77
N PRO A 74 20.06 7.60 19.79
CA PRO A 74 20.57 8.29 20.97
C PRO A 74 19.70 9.45 21.41
N MET A 75 18.96 10.10 20.50
CA MET A 75 18.14 11.26 20.80
C MET A 75 17.06 10.96 21.85
N LEU A 76 16.37 9.81 21.74
CA LEU A 76 15.38 9.40 22.74
C LEU A 76 16.01 9.19 24.11
N ALA A 77 17.18 8.51 24.13
CA ALA A 77 17.89 8.24 25.39
C ALA A 77 18.38 9.54 26.06
N GLU A 78 19.00 10.44 25.28
CA GLU A 78 19.50 11.74 25.75
C GLU A 78 18.37 12.60 26.33
N GLN A 79 17.22 12.67 25.65
CA GLN A 79 16.05 13.42 26.15
C GLN A 79 15.49 12.86 27.45
N VAL A 80 15.47 11.54 27.63
CA VAL A 80 15.02 10.91 28.87
C VAL A 80 16.02 11.19 30.01
N GLU A 81 17.33 11.06 29.75
CA GLU A 81 18.40 11.31 30.72
C GLU A 81 18.42 12.78 31.19
N GLU A 82 18.24 13.74 30.28
CA GLU A 82 18.15 15.16 30.57
C GLU A 82 17.00 15.42 31.54
N ARG A 83 15.81 14.85 31.29
CA ARG A 83 14.66 15.02 32.19
C ARG A 83 14.84 14.39 33.56
N ILE A 84 15.52 13.25 33.63
CA ILE A 84 15.85 12.63 34.92
C ILE A 84 16.85 13.51 35.69
N SER A 85 17.92 13.97 35.02
CA SER A 85 19.01 14.70 35.68
C SER A 85 18.65 16.15 36.04
N GLU A 86 17.95 16.88 35.13
CA GLU A 86 17.68 18.30 35.32
C GLU A 86 16.35 18.56 36.07
N HIS A 87 15.33 17.70 35.81
CA HIS A 87 14.01 17.91 36.42
C HIS A 87 13.71 16.94 37.57
N GLY A 88 14.58 15.96 37.82
CA GLY A 88 14.40 14.99 38.91
C GLY A 88 13.17 14.09 38.68
N PHE A 89 12.83 13.76 37.44
CA PHE A 89 11.69 12.90 37.12
C PHE A 89 12.03 11.43 37.33
N SER A 90 11.01 10.60 37.58
CA SER A 90 11.16 9.17 37.51
C SER A 90 11.40 8.74 36.04
N ALA A 91 12.01 7.59 35.83
CA ALA A 91 12.28 7.06 34.50
C ALA A 91 11.01 6.93 33.63
N GLU A 92 9.88 6.54 34.24
CA GLU A 92 8.59 6.42 33.56
C GLU A 92 8.08 7.79 33.10
N ARG A 93 8.13 8.81 33.99
CA ARG A 93 7.66 10.16 33.64
C ARG A 93 8.55 10.79 32.58
N ALA A 94 9.86 10.67 32.74
CA ALA A 94 10.83 11.19 31.76
C ALA A 94 10.62 10.60 30.36
N LEU A 95 10.36 9.30 30.32
CA LEU A 95 10.05 8.58 29.07
C LEU A 95 8.71 9.06 28.45
N ASP A 96 7.66 9.20 29.26
CA ASP A 96 6.35 9.65 28.79
C ASP A 96 6.45 11.07 28.19
N GLU A 97 7.14 12.00 28.86
CA GLU A 97 7.30 13.37 28.35
C GLU A 97 8.22 13.46 27.13
N ALA A 98 9.28 12.65 27.07
CA ALA A 98 10.12 12.55 25.86
C ALA A 98 9.33 11.99 24.67
N CYS A 99 8.53 10.95 24.91
CA CYS A 99 7.66 10.36 23.88
C CYS A 99 6.66 11.38 23.32
N GLU A 100 5.98 12.12 24.18
CA GLU A 100 5.01 13.16 23.77
C GLU A 100 5.69 14.30 22.97
N GLU A 101 6.89 14.70 23.35
CA GLU A 101 7.64 15.72 22.62
C GLU A 101 8.07 15.22 21.23
N VAL A 102 8.64 14.02 21.13
CA VAL A 102 9.02 13.42 19.84
C VAL A 102 7.78 13.25 18.96
N CYS A 103 6.67 12.73 19.50
CA CYS A 103 5.41 12.61 18.78
C CYS A 103 4.87 13.99 18.35
N GLY A 104 4.98 15.01 19.22
CA GLY A 104 4.57 16.38 18.90
C GLY A 104 5.41 17.00 17.79
N MET A 105 6.72 16.77 17.79
CA MET A 105 7.61 17.21 16.70
C MET A 105 7.27 16.52 15.38
N LEU A 106 7.03 15.21 15.40
CA LEU A 106 6.64 14.45 14.20
C LEU A 106 5.26 14.89 13.66
N ALA A 107 4.30 15.14 14.58
CA ALA A 107 2.98 15.61 14.20
C ALA A 107 2.97 17.05 13.65
N ALA A 108 3.93 17.89 14.06
CA ALA A 108 4.05 19.27 13.58
C ALA A 108 4.67 19.38 12.18
N LEU A 109 5.25 18.29 11.65
CA LEU A 109 5.88 18.28 10.34
C LEU A 109 4.88 18.17 9.17
N ASP A 110 3.58 18.15 9.43
CA ASP A 110 2.46 18.13 8.46
C ASP A 110 2.63 17.09 7.33
N ASP A 111 3.27 15.96 7.66
CA ASP A 111 3.59 14.86 6.75
C ASP A 111 2.85 13.59 7.20
N GLU A 112 1.94 13.09 6.37
CA GLU A 112 1.10 11.92 6.67
C GLU A 112 1.94 10.64 6.91
N TYR A 113 3.13 10.54 6.32
CA TYR A 113 4.06 9.44 6.54
C TYR A 113 4.77 9.54 7.91
N LEU A 114 5.15 10.75 8.32
CA LEU A 114 5.73 11.00 9.63
C LEU A 114 4.67 10.93 10.74
N GLY A 115 3.41 11.25 10.41
CA GLY A 115 2.26 10.98 11.29
C GLY A 115 2.10 9.50 11.63
N GLY A 116 2.33 8.59 10.68
CA GLY A 116 2.35 7.15 10.93
C GLY A 116 3.50 6.68 11.84
N ARG A 117 4.63 7.40 11.86
CA ARG A 117 5.76 7.11 12.76
C ARG A 117 5.50 7.48 14.21
N THR A 118 4.54 8.37 14.50
CA THR A 118 4.14 8.64 15.88
C THR A 118 3.62 7.39 16.58
N ASP A 119 2.95 6.51 15.84
CA ASP A 119 2.43 5.25 16.39
C ASP A 119 3.56 4.27 16.68
N ASP A 120 4.59 4.23 15.81
CA ASP A 120 5.80 3.43 16.01
C ASP A 120 6.59 3.91 17.25
N VAL A 121 6.78 5.24 17.40
CA VAL A 121 7.44 5.83 18.58
C VAL A 121 6.67 5.50 19.84
N ARG A 122 5.34 5.64 19.85
CA ARG A 122 4.50 5.27 20.98
C ARG A 122 4.60 3.79 21.32
N ASP A 123 4.70 2.92 20.32
CA ASP A 123 4.84 1.47 20.53
C ASP A 123 6.19 1.14 21.20
N VAL A 124 7.29 1.75 20.74
CA VAL A 124 8.63 1.59 21.34
C VAL A 124 8.65 2.12 22.78
N CYS A 125 8.15 3.34 23.01
CA CYS A 125 8.09 3.94 24.34
C CYS A 125 7.16 3.15 25.27
N GLY A 126 6.02 2.68 24.78
CA GLY A 126 5.09 1.82 25.51
C GLY A 126 5.74 0.49 25.97
N ARG A 127 6.59 -0.10 25.13
CA ARG A 127 7.35 -1.31 25.47
C ARG A 127 8.38 -1.05 26.57
N ILE A 128 9.16 0.04 26.47
CA ILE A 128 10.13 0.44 27.49
C ILE A 128 9.41 0.72 28.80
N ARG A 129 8.29 1.44 28.76
CA ARG A 129 7.48 1.76 29.94
C ARG A 129 6.95 0.52 30.64
N ARG A 130 6.41 -0.45 29.89
CA ARG A 130 5.94 -1.73 30.42
C ARG A 130 7.04 -2.45 31.21
N ILE A 131 8.27 -2.44 30.69
CA ILE A 131 9.42 -3.05 31.36
C ILE A 131 9.78 -2.27 32.64
N LEU A 132 9.77 -0.94 32.59
CA LEU A 132 10.03 -0.08 33.76
C LEU A 132 9.03 -0.32 34.89
N THR A 133 7.74 -0.49 34.56
CA THR A 133 6.68 -0.73 35.54
C THR A 133 6.63 -2.17 36.04
N GLY A 134 7.41 -3.08 35.44
CA GLY A 134 7.41 -4.51 35.79
C GLY A 134 6.12 -5.22 35.40
N GLU A 135 5.34 -4.61 34.50
CA GLU A 135 4.15 -5.25 33.95
C GLU A 135 4.54 -6.46 33.12
N THR A 136 3.99 -7.62 33.44
CA THR A 136 4.21 -8.85 32.64
C THR A 136 3.62 -8.66 31.25
N ALA A 137 4.33 -9.13 30.23
CA ALA A 137 3.86 -9.14 28.85
C ALA A 137 2.73 -10.18 28.70
N GLU A 138 1.60 -9.96 29.37
CA GLU A 138 0.42 -10.78 29.10
C GLU A 138 -0.13 -10.38 27.73
N ASN A 139 -0.25 -11.36 26.85
CA ASN A 139 -0.91 -11.14 25.57
C ASN A 139 -2.40 -10.86 25.83
N PRO A 140 -2.90 -9.62 25.64
CA PRO A 140 -4.30 -9.29 25.91
C PRO A 140 -5.27 -10.05 25.03
N PHE A 141 -4.77 -10.59 23.91
CA PHE A 141 -5.55 -11.37 22.94
C PHE A 141 -5.48 -12.88 23.21
N ALA A 142 -4.72 -13.31 24.24
CA ALA A 142 -4.60 -14.72 24.59
C ALA A 142 -5.96 -15.27 25.03
N GLY A 143 -6.37 -16.38 24.41
CA GLY A 143 -7.61 -17.07 24.79
C GLY A 143 -8.90 -16.44 24.25
N LEU A 144 -8.86 -15.46 23.35
CA LEU A 144 -10.05 -14.93 22.68
C LEU A 144 -10.83 -16.07 22.01
N ALA A 145 -12.17 -16.02 22.13
CA ALA A 145 -13.03 -16.99 21.48
C ALA A 145 -13.01 -16.81 19.94
N PRO A 146 -13.17 -17.89 19.15
CA PRO A 146 -13.35 -17.75 17.72
C PRO A 146 -14.54 -16.84 17.37
N GLY A 147 -14.36 -15.95 16.41
CA GLY A 147 -15.38 -14.99 16.01
C GLY A 147 -15.38 -13.69 16.83
N THR A 148 -14.29 -13.39 17.54
CA THR A 148 -14.16 -12.14 18.28
C THR A 148 -13.96 -10.96 17.33
N ILE A 149 -14.59 -9.83 17.64
CA ILE A 149 -14.34 -8.53 17.02
C ILE A 149 -13.57 -7.69 18.03
N VAL A 150 -12.33 -7.34 17.69
CA VAL A 150 -11.48 -6.50 18.53
C VAL A 150 -11.87 -5.04 18.33
N VAL A 151 -12.12 -4.34 19.43
CA VAL A 151 -12.45 -2.90 19.46
C VAL A 151 -11.37 -2.20 20.27
N ALA A 152 -10.73 -1.21 19.70
CA ALA A 152 -9.65 -0.47 20.35
C ALA A 152 -9.70 1.01 20.00
N GLU A 153 -9.10 1.86 20.82
CA GLU A 153 -8.86 3.24 20.43
C GLU A 153 -7.91 3.26 19.22
N GLU A 154 -6.84 2.49 19.29
CA GLU A 154 -5.83 2.29 18.27
C GLU A 154 -5.16 0.94 18.47
N LEU A 155 -4.65 0.33 17.40
CA LEU A 155 -3.88 -0.92 17.46
C LEU A 155 -2.48 -0.68 16.91
N THR A 156 -1.49 -0.97 17.74
CA THR A 156 -0.08 -0.86 17.34
C THR A 156 0.38 -2.08 16.54
N PRO A 157 1.52 -1.97 15.83
CA PRO A 157 2.16 -3.13 15.21
C PRO A 157 2.43 -4.27 16.21
N SER A 158 2.83 -3.95 17.45
CA SER A 158 3.01 -4.94 18.53
C SER A 158 1.71 -5.64 18.90
N ASP A 159 0.58 -4.93 18.97
CA ASP A 159 -0.73 -5.54 19.21
C ASP A 159 -1.08 -6.53 18.09
N THR A 160 -0.92 -6.11 16.84
CA THR A 160 -1.27 -6.95 15.68
C THR A 160 -0.39 -8.20 15.59
N ALA A 161 0.86 -8.13 16.01
CA ALA A 161 1.76 -9.29 16.07
C ALA A 161 1.36 -10.32 17.14
N LEU A 162 0.69 -9.87 18.21
CA LEU A 162 0.18 -10.75 19.28
C LEU A 162 -1.18 -11.37 18.97
N MET A 163 -1.87 -10.93 17.91
CA MET A 163 -3.20 -11.39 17.53
C MET A 163 -3.19 -12.73 16.83
N ASP A 164 -4.01 -13.67 17.30
CA ASP A 164 -4.35 -14.88 16.56
C ASP A 164 -5.51 -14.59 15.58
N PHE A 165 -5.16 -14.26 14.35
CA PHE A 165 -6.14 -13.92 13.30
C PHE A 165 -7.06 -15.08 12.91
N SER A 166 -6.79 -16.32 13.32
CA SER A 166 -7.73 -17.44 13.13
C SER A 166 -8.97 -17.32 14.03
N ARG A 167 -8.89 -16.56 15.11
CA ARG A 167 -9.94 -16.34 16.09
C ARG A 167 -10.64 -14.99 15.94
N ILE A 168 -9.98 -14.02 15.29
CA ILE A 168 -10.49 -12.67 15.10
C ILE A 168 -11.32 -12.60 13.83
N ALA A 169 -12.60 -12.25 13.96
CA ALA A 169 -13.50 -12.06 12.84
C ALA A 169 -13.44 -10.65 12.26
N GLY A 170 -13.06 -9.67 13.06
CA GLY A 170 -12.97 -8.29 12.63
C GLY A 170 -12.30 -7.36 13.64
N VAL A 171 -11.98 -6.16 13.16
CA VAL A 171 -11.33 -5.11 13.95
C VAL A 171 -12.08 -3.79 13.76
N VAL A 172 -12.23 -3.03 14.85
CA VAL A 172 -12.78 -1.67 14.86
C VAL A 172 -11.84 -0.79 15.66
N THR A 173 -11.37 0.32 15.07
CA THR A 173 -10.55 1.30 15.79
C THR A 173 -11.21 2.67 15.79
N ALA A 174 -11.07 3.40 16.91
CA ALA A 174 -11.57 4.77 17.02
C ALA A 174 -10.73 5.75 16.20
N ARG A 175 -9.43 5.48 16.09
CA ARG A 175 -8.46 6.24 15.29
C ARG A 175 -7.93 5.39 14.14
N GLY A 176 -7.17 6.03 13.25
CA GLY A 176 -6.52 5.38 12.10
C GLY A 176 -7.14 5.72 10.77
N SER A 177 -6.41 5.43 9.70
CA SER A 177 -6.79 5.63 8.30
C SER A 177 -6.87 4.30 7.55
N VAL A 178 -7.36 4.32 6.33
CA VAL A 178 -7.39 3.14 5.44
C VAL A 178 -5.99 2.63 5.05
N THR A 179 -4.98 3.46 5.22
CA THR A 179 -3.57 3.17 5.00
C THR A 179 -2.87 2.63 6.24
N SER A 180 -3.55 2.63 7.41
CA SER A 180 -2.98 2.13 8.66
C SER A 180 -2.58 0.66 8.56
N HIS A 181 -1.55 0.29 9.32
CA HIS A 181 -1.01 -1.08 9.39
C HIS A 181 -2.11 -2.13 9.67
N VAL A 182 -3.06 -1.81 10.54
CA VAL A 182 -4.21 -2.66 10.86
C VAL A 182 -5.07 -2.95 9.63
N CYS A 183 -5.34 -1.93 8.80
CA CYS A 183 -6.12 -2.11 7.58
C CYS A 183 -5.40 -2.97 6.54
N ILE A 184 -4.08 -2.80 6.41
CA ILE A 184 -3.26 -3.60 5.48
C ILE A 184 -3.29 -5.08 5.90
N ILE A 185 -3.08 -5.36 7.19
CA ILE A 185 -3.14 -6.73 7.72
C ILE A 185 -4.55 -7.31 7.60
N ALA A 186 -5.59 -6.56 7.96
CA ALA A 186 -6.96 -7.02 7.85
C ALA A 186 -7.33 -7.43 6.42
N ARG A 187 -6.95 -6.60 5.43
CA ARG A 187 -7.13 -6.91 4.01
C ARG A 187 -6.35 -8.16 3.58
N SER A 188 -5.08 -8.29 3.99
CA SER A 188 -4.24 -9.44 3.63
C SER A 188 -4.74 -10.75 4.24
N LYS A 189 -5.36 -10.69 5.43
CA LYS A 189 -5.93 -11.84 6.14
C LYS A 189 -7.42 -12.07 5.84
N GLY A 190 -8.05 -11.21 5.04
CA GLY A 190 -9.47 -11.31 4.71
C GLY A 190 -10.40 -11.06 5.90
N ILE A 191 -9.99 -10.23 6.86
CA ILE A 191 -10.71 -9.89 8.09
C ILE A 191 -11.45 -8.57 7.90
N ALA A 192 -12.65 -8.47 8.45
CA ALA A 192 -13.43 -7.25 8.41
C ALA A 192 -12.77 -6.15 9.24
N ALA A 193 -12.69 -4.92 8.70
CA ALA A 193 -12.10 -3.80 9.41
C ALA A 193 -12.87 -2.51 9.19
N ILE A 194 -13.00 -1.72 10.25
CA ILE A 194 -13.50 -0.35 10.25
C ILE A 194 -12.55 0.48 11.11
N VAL A 195 -12.10 1.62 10.59
CA VAL A 195 -11.19 2.53 11.28
C VAL A 195 -11.80 3.92 11.41
N GLY A 196 -11.26 4.78 12.30
CA GLY A 196 -11.78 6.13 12.47
C GLY A 196 -13.19 6.19 13.08
N ALA A 197 -13.65 5.14 13.75
CA ALA A 197 -14.95 5.06 14.40
C ALA A 197 -14.88 5.67 15.81
N SER A 198 -14.73 7.00 15.92
CA SER A 198 -14.43 7.71 17.17
C SER A 198 -15.39 7.40 18.34
N GLU A 199 -16.64 7.07 18.04
CA GLU A 199 -17.66 6.76 19.04
C GLU A 199 -17.64 5.31 19.54
N CYS A 200 -16.86 4.42 18.87
CA CYS A 200 -16.93 2.97 19.16
C CYS A 200 -16.52 2.65 20.62
N MET A 201 -15.53 3.36 21.18
CA MET A 201 -15.06 3.14 22.56
C MET A 201 -16.09 3.52 23.62
N LEU A 202 -16.98 4.47 23.29
CA LEU A 202 -18.03 4.92 24.21
C LEU A 202 -19.28 4.02 24.17
N GLU A 203 -19.56 3.46 23.00
CA GLU A 203 -20.82 2.77 22.70
C GLU A 203 -20.74 1.24 22.77
N ILE A 204 -19.52 0.66 22.70
CA ILE A 204 -19.28 -0.78 22.65
C ILE A 204 -18.61 -1.24 23.94
N LYS A 205 -19.10 -2.37 24.48
CA LYS A 205 -18.50 -3.03 25.66
C LYS A 205 -18.07 -4.44 25.32
N THR A 206 -17.05 -4.93 26.02
CA THR A 206 -16.64 -6.33 25.93
C THR A 206 -17.83 -7.24 26.23
N GLY A 207 -18.09 -8.21 25.35
CA GLY A 207 -19.22 -9.11 25.42
C GLY A 207 -20.42 -8.71 24.55
N ASP A 208 -20.48 -7.49 24.04
CA ASP A 208 -21.55 -7.07 23.14
C ASP A 208 -21.52 -7.86 21.84
N LYS A 209 -22.71 -8.19 21.32
CA LYS A 209 -22.83 -8.73 19.96
C LYS A 209 -22.70 -7.60 18.96
N LEU A 210 -21.81 -7.77 18.01
CA LEU A 210 -21.53 -6.80 16.95
C LEU A 210 -21.71 -7.41 15.57
N ILE A 211 -22.15 -6.57 14.65
CA ILE A 211 -21.95 -6.76 13.22
C ILE A 211 -21.17 -5.56 12.72
N ILE A 212 -20.11 -5.80 11.98
CA ILE A 212 -19.33 -4.75 11.30
C ILE A 212 -19.39 -4.99 9.80
N ASN A 213 -19.66 -3.91 9.05
CA ASN A 213 -19.64 -3.89 7.60
C ASN A 213 -18.52 -2.93 7.16
N GLY A 214 -17.34 -3.48 6.93
CA GLY A 214 -16.17 -2.73 6.48
C GLY A 214 -16.25 -2.21 5.05
N GLU A 215 -17.38 -2.39 4.34
CA GLU A 215 -17.62 -1.80 3.03
C GLU A 215 -18.45 -0.52 3.13
N THR A 216 -19.34 -0.45 4.12
CA THR A 216 -20.22 0.70 4.35
C THR A 216 -19.81 1.54 5.56
N GLY A 217 -18.84 1.07 6.35
CA GLY A 217 -18.45 1.71 7.61
C GLY A 217 -19.50 1.58 8.72
N GLU A 218 -20.48 0.67 8.57
CA GLU A 218 -21.54 0.47 9.55
C GLU A 218 -21.14 -0.49 10.66
N ILE A 219 -21.37 -0.10 11.91
CA ILE A 219 -21.24 -0.93 13.11
C ILE A 219 -22.63 -1.07 13.74
N ILE A 220 -23.10 -2.28 13.87
CA ILE A 220 -24.41 -2.58 14.49
C ILE A 220 -24.16 -3.22 15.84
N VAL A 221 -24.53 -2.50 16.91
CA VAL A 221 -24.43 -2.96 18.30
C VAL A 221 -25.73 -3.60 18.72
N ALA A 222 -25.66 -4.75 19.38
CA ALA A 222 -26.78 -5.56 19.82
C ALA A 222 -27.81 -5.80 18.68
N PRO A 223 -27.40 -6.45 17.55
CA PRO A 223 -28.30 -6.73 16.44
C PRO A 223 -29.45 -7.64 16.89
N ASP A 224 -30.62 -7.43 16.30
CA ASP A 224 -31.71 -8.39 16.45
C ASP A 224 -31.45 -9.68 15.64
N THR A 225 -32.19 -10.71 15.95
CA THR A 225 -32.00 -12.03 15.34
C THR A 225 -32.20 -12.03 13.81
N ALA A 226 -33.04 -11.14 13.28
CA ALA A 226 -33.28 -11.04 11.85
C ALA A 226 -32.10 -10.40 11.14
N THR A 227 -31.55 -9.31 11.70
CA THR A 227 -30.35 -8.64 11.23
C THR A 227 -29.14 -9.57 11.31
N GLU A 228 -28.96 -10.28 12.42
CA GLU A 228 -27.86 -11.23 12.57
C GLU A 228 -27.91 -12.35 11.51
N ARG A 229 -29.09 -12.92 11.26
CA ARG A 229 -29.28 -13.93 10.20
C ARG A 229 -28.96 -13.37 8.81
N ARG A 230 -29.42 -12.14 8.51
CA ARG A 230 -29.16 -11.48 7.23
C ARG A 230 -27.65 -11.30 6.99
N TYR A 231 -26.92 -10.77 7.95
CA TYR A 231 -25.48 -10.51 7.79
C TYR A 231 -24.64 -11.79 7.79
N ARG A 232 -25.03 -12.80 8.59
CA ARG A 232 -24.39 -14.13 8.53
C ARG A 232 -24.60 -14.80 7.16
N ALA A 233 -25.79 -14.69 6.59
CA ALA A 233 -26.07 -15.21 5.25
C ALA A 233 -25.27 -14.47 4.19
N LEU A 234 -25.13 -13.14 4.31
CA LEU A 234 -24.31 -12.31 3.40
C LEU A 234 -22.83 -12.68 3.49
N SER A 235 -22.28 -12.78 4.69
CA SER A 235 -20.88 -13.19 4.90
C SER A 235 -20.63 -14.61 4.36
N ALA A 236 -21.51 -15.56 4.64
CA ALA A 236 -21.40 -16.93 4.12
C ALA A 236 -21.53 -16.99 2.59
N SER A 237 -22.38 -16.15 1.99
CA SER A 237 -22.50 -16.03 0.53
C SER A 237 -21.20 -15.50 -0.09
N ARG A 238 -20.60 -14.47 0.51
CA ARG A 238 -19.33 -13.90 0.06
C ARG A 238 -18.17 -14.88 0.16
N LYS A 239 -18.06 -15.59 1.28
CA LYS A 239 -17.05 -16.64 1.46
C LYS A 239 -17.17 -17.71 0.37
N ARG A 240 -18.38 -18.21 0.13
CA ARG A 240 -18.62 -19.19 -0.95
C ARG A 240 -18.29 -18.63 -2.34
N HIS A 241 -18.65 -17.36 -2.59
CA HIS A 241 -18.29 -16.70 -3.84
C HIS A 241 -16.77 -16.58 -3.99
N GLY A 242 -16.05 -16.15 -2.95
CA GLY A 242 -14.59 -16.11 -2.93
C GLY A 242 -13.95 -17.48 -3.19
N GLU A 243 -14.42 -18.52 -2.52
CA GLU A 243 -13.96 -19.90 -2.74
C GLU A 243 -14.24 -20.38 -4.17
N HIS A 244 -15.37 -19.99 -4.75
CA HIS A 244 -15.69 -20.28 -6.16
C HIS A 244 -14.75 -19.57 -7.10
N CYS A 245 -14.49 -18.27 -6.90
CA CYS A 245 -13.54 -17.49 -7.69
C CYS A 245 -12.14 -18.10 -7.65
N LEU A 246 -11.67 -18.52 -6.45
CA LEU A 246 -10.34 -19.11 -6.29
C LEU A 246 -10.20 -20.45 -7.06
N LYS A 247 -11.25 -21.28 -7.13
CA LYS A 247 -11.20 -22.51 -7.95
C LYS A 247 -10.97 -22.23 -9.43
N GLY A 248 -11.46 -21.10 -9.94
CA GLY A 248 -11.30 -20.67 -11.31
C GLY A 248 -10.11 -19.72 -11.55
N ALA A 249 -9.30 -19.43 -10.52
CA ALA A 249 -8.28 -18.37 -10.57
C ALA A 249 -7.26 -18.56 -11.70
N HIS A 250 -6.79 -19.78 -11.93
CA HIS A 250 -5.80 -20.10 -12.96
C HIS A 250 -6.40 -20.33 -14.37
N THR A 251 -7.73 -20.31 -14.47
CA THR A 251 -8.40 -20.41 -15.79
C THR A 251 -8.40 -19.04 -16.46
N PRO A 252 -8.12 -18.94 -17.78
CA PRO A 252 -8.19 -17.66 -18.50
C PRO A 252 -9.54 -16.95 -18.33
N ALA A 253 -9.51 -15.63 -18.25
CA ALA A 253 -10.72 -14.81 -18.25
C ALA A 253 -11.20 -14.62 -19.69
N VAL A 254 -12.28 -15.31 -20.06
CA VAL A 254 -12.90 -15.24 -21.39
C VAL A 254 -14.36 -14.83 -21.21
N THR A 255 -14.80 -13.77 -21.88
CA THR A 255 -16.21 -13.34 -21.87
C THR A 255 -17.10 -14.42 -22.51
N ARG A 256 -18.40 -14.41 -22.27
CA ARG A 256 -19.35 -15.34 -22.93
C ARG A 256 -19.33 -15.21 -24.44
N GLY A 257 -18.99 -14.01 -24.96
CA GLY A 257 -18.82 -13.75 -26.38
C GLY A 257 -17.45 -14.18 -26.96
N GLY A 258 -16.59 -14.87 -26.17
CA GLY A 258 -15.32 -15.45 -26.64
C GLY A 258 -14.10 -14.51 -26.55
N ARG A 259 -14.25 -13.28 -26.08
CA ARG A 259 -13.13 -12.33 -25.94
C ARG A 259 -12.24 -12.69 -24.75
N ARG A 260 -10.97 -12.97 -25.00
CA ARG A 260 -9.97 -13.22 -23.95
C ARG A 260 -9.45 -11.91 -23.37
N ILE A 261 -9.39 -11.83 -22.05
CA ILE A 261 -8.93 -10.67 -21.29
C ILE A 261 -7.79 -11.12 -20.38
N ALA A 262 -6.67 -10.40 -20.40
CA ALA A 262 -5.55 -10.67 -19.52
C ALA A 262 -5.77 -10.01 -18.16
N VAL A 263 -5.64 -10.79 -17.10
CA VAL A 263 -5.69 -10.28 -15.72
C VAL A 263 -4.32 -10.46 -15.08
N LEU A 264 -3.65 -9.35 -14.85
CA LEU A 264 -2.30 -9.22 -14.32
C LEU A 264 -2.34 -8.78 -12.86
N GLY A 265 -1.20 -8.93 -12.17
CA GLY A 265 -1.04 -8.49 -10.79
C GLY A 265 -0.37 -7.14 -10.65
N ASN A 266 -0.72 -6.38 -9.59
CA ASN A 266 0.07 -5.27 -9.06
C ASN A 266 0.93 -5.79 -7.92
N ALA A 267 2.21 -5.41 -7.87
CA ALA A 267 3.16 -5.81 -6.84
C ALA A 267 4.15 -4.68 -6.51
N GLY A 268 4.62 -4.61 -5.28
CA GLY A 268 5.69 -3.72 -4.84
C GLY A 268 6.92 -4.48 -4.32
N SER A 269 6.83 -5.82 -4.22
CA SER A 269 7.90 -6.68 -3.74
C SER A 269 7.88 -8.04 -4.44
N VAL A 270 8.99 -8.78 -4.33
CA VAL A 270 9.11 -10.16 -4.86
C VAL A 270 8.07 -11.10 -4.21
N ALA A 271 7.77 -10.89 -2.92
CA ALA A 271 6.74 -11.64 -2.21
C ALA A 271 5.34 -11.38 -2.80
N GLU A 272 5.04 -10.12 -3.12
CA GLU A 272 3.76 -9.75 -3.75
C GLU A 272 3.65 -10.26 -5.20
N VAL A 273 4.77 -10.32 -5.94
CA VAL A 273 4.79 -10.99 -7.26
C VAL A 273 4.34 -12.44 -7.12
N ARG A 274 4.91 -13.18 -6.18
CA ARG A 274 4.53 -14.56 -5.89
C ARG A 274 3.05 -14.66 -5.53
N ALA A 275 2.59 -13.82 -4.58
CA ALA A 275 1.20 -13.82 -4.15
C ALA A 275 0.21 -13.53 -5.31
N ALA A 276 0.55 -12.61 -6.22
CA ALA A 276 -0.28 -12.32 -7.39
C ALA A 276 -0.34 -13.51 -8.36
N LEU A 277 0.79 -14.17 -8.61
CA LEU A 277 0.85 -15.34 -9.47
C LEU A 277 0.10 -16.53 -8.88
N ASP A 278 0.21 -16.74 -7.57
CA ASP A 278 -0.52 -17.79 -6.84
C ASP A 278 -2.03 -17.52 -6.84
N ALA A 279 -2.44 -16.24 -6.82
CA ALA A 279 -3.83 -15.82 -6.99
C ALA A 279 -4.36 -15.97 -8.42
N GLY A 280 -3.53 -16.44 -9.36
CA GLY A 280 -3.91 -16.71 -10.74
C GLY A 280 -3.65 -15.56 -11.72
N ALA A 281 -2.83 -14.56 -11.36
CA ALA A 281 -2.43 -13.53 -12.31
C ALA A 281 -1.62 -14.12 -13.48
N GLU A 282 -1.85 -13.58 -14.68
CA GLU A 282 -1.19 -14.02 -15.92
C GLU A 282 0.15 -13.30 -16.16
N GLY A 283 0.67 -12.62 -15.14
CA GLY A 283 1.89 -11.83 -15.10
C GLY A 283 1.74 -10.64 -14.19
N ILE A 284 2.67 -9.72 -14.23
CA ILE A 284 2.66 -8.49 -13.44
C ILE A 284 2.54 -7.29 -14.39
N GLY A 285 1.45 -6.55 -14.30
CA GLY A 285 1.20 -5.36 -15.11
C GLY A 285 1.69 -4.07 -14.48
N LEU A 286 1.99 -4.11 -13.18
CA LEU A 286 2.63 -3.02 -12.46
C LEU A 286 3.49 -3.58 -11.32
N PHE A 287 4.79 -3.46 -11.45
CA PHE A 287 5.72 -3.58 -10.33
C PHE A 287 6.13 -2.16 -9.89
N ARG A 288 5.82 -1.81 -8.65
CA ARG A 288 6.11 -0.50 -8.05
C ARG A 288 7.52 -0.52 -7.48
N SER A 289 8.48 0.09 -8.18
CA SER A 289 9.89 0.08 -7.78
C SER A 289 10.19 0.99 -6.57
N GLU A 290 9.33 1.95 -6.27
CA GLU A 290 9.52 2.91 -5.18
C GLU A 290 9.68 2.24 -3.80
N PHE A 291 9.07 1.07 -3.56
CA PHE A 291 9.23 0.35 -2.30
C PHE A 291 10.67 -0.08 -2.00
N LEU A 292 11.48 -0.38 -3.03
CA LEU A 292 12.91 -0.66 -2.87
C LEU A 292 13.66 0.56 -2.34
N TYR A 293 13.25 1.75 -2.76
CA TYR A 293 13.83 3.02 -2.32
C TYR A 293 13.38 3.39 -0.92
N MET A 294 12.10 3.17 -0.60
CA MET A 294 11.55 3.44 0.73
C MET A 294 12.14 2.53 1.81
N GLN A 295 12.51 1.30 1.47
CA GLN A 295 13.16 0.36 2.37
C GLN A 295 14.67 0.61 2.55
N SER A 296 15.27 1.40 1.67
CA SER A 296 16.70 1.71 1.74
C SER A 296 16.96 2.75 2.83
N ARG A 297 17.91 2.47 3.73
CA ARG A 297 18.19 3.28 4.92
C ARG A 297 19.40 4.20 4.77
N GLY A 298 20.34 3.83 3.91
CA GLY A 298 21.62 4.54 3.73
C GLY A 298 21.67 5.44 2.51
N GLY A 299 20.53 5.76 1.88
CA GLY A 299 20.46 6.51 0.61
C GLY A 299 19.84 5.68 -0.51
N PHE A 300 20.00 6.12 -1.75
CA PHE A 300 19.46 5.42 -2.91
C PHE A 300 20.03 4.00 -3.05
N PRO A 301 19.17 2.98 -3.31
CA PRO A 301 19.62 1.60 -3.47
C PRO A 301 20.57 1.49 -4.67
N GLY A 302 21.70 0.82 -4.46
CA GLY A 302 22.70 0.61 -5.52
C GLY A 302 22.20 -0.32 -6.63
N GLU A 303 22.92 -0.33 -7.77
CA GLU A 303 22.57 -1.13 -8.95
C GLU A 303 22.40 -2.62 -8.63
N GLN A 304 23.26 -3.18 -7.80
CA GLN A 304 23.23 -4.62 -7.48
C GLN A 304 21.98 -4.99 -6.66
N THR A 305 21.61 -4.18 -5.68
CA THR A 305 20.41 -4.39 -4.86
C THR A 305 19.15 -4.36 -5.72
N GLN A 306 19.04 -3.37 -6.60
CA GLN A 306 17.93 -3.26 -7.53
C GLN A 306 17.90 -4.41 -8.53
N PHE A 307 19.04 -4.76 -9.10
CA PHE A 307 19.19 -5.88 -10.04
C PHE A 307 18.68 -7.19 -9.44
N GLU A 308 19.08 -7.51 -8.20
CA GLU A 308 18.65 -8.74 -7.54
C GLU A 308 17.14 -8.80 -7.34
N ALA A 309 16.52 -7.70 -6.91
CA ALA A 309 15.06 -7.63 -6.75
C ALA A 309 14.33 -7.81 -8.10
N TYR A 310 14.77 -7.11 -9.14
CA TYR A 310 14.17 -7.20 -10.47
C TYR A 310 14.41 -8.56 -11.12
N ARG A 311 15.60 -9.15 -10.95
CA ARG A 311 15.92 -10.49 -11.42
C ARG A 311 15.02 -11.53 -10.78
N HIS A 312 14.87 -11.54 -9.46
CA HIS A 312 14.01 -12.49 -8.77
C HIS A 312 12.54 -12.35 -9.21
N ALA A 313 12.06 -11.13 -9.40
CA ALA A 313 10.72 -10.88 -9.94
C ALA A 313 10.57 -11.44 -11.37
N ALA A 314 11.58 -11.24 -12.23
CA ALA A 314 11.60 -11.74 -13.60
C ALA A 314 11.64 -13.27 -13.65
N GLU A 315 12.48 -13.91 -12.83
CA GLU A 315 12.56 -15.37 -12.70
C GLU A 315 11.23 -15.99 -12.25
N LEU A 316 10.52 -15.37 -11.32
CA LEU A 316 9.19 -15.81 -10.87
C LEU A 316 8.14 -15.69 -11.99
N CYS A 317 8.21 -14.63 -12.78
CA CYS A 317 7.29 -14.43 -13.91
C CYS A 317 7.61 -15.37 -15.08
N GLY A 318 8.88 -15.67 -15.34
CA GLY A 318 9.33 -16.46 -16.49
C GLY A 318 8.93 -15.78 -17.80
N GLU A 319 8.19 -16.48 -18.65
CA GLU A 319 7.71 -15.94 -19.94
C GLU A 319 6.52 -14.96 -19.80
N ARG A 320 5.87 -14.92 -18.63
CA ARG A 320 4.77 -14.01 -18.35
C ARG A 320 5.28 -12.57 -18.25
N PRO A 321 4.48 -11.57 -18.69
CA PRO A 321 4.92 -10.19 -18.67
C PRO A 321 5.19 -9.70 -17.22
N LEU A 322 6.30 -8.96 -17.08
CA LEU A 322 6.65 -8.21 -15.90
C LEU A 322 6.88 -6.75 -16.29
N VAL A 323 5.93 -5.88 -16.02
CA VAL A 323 6.06 -4.43 -16.27
C VAL A 323 6.58 -3.76 -15.02
N ILE A 324 7.79 -3.22 -15.07
CA ILE A 324 8.38 -2.48 -13.96
C ILE A 324 8.28 -0.98 -14.24
N ARG A 325 7.61 -0.27 -13.34
CA ARG A 325 7.55 1.19 -13.36
C ARG A 325 8.84 1.75 -12.78
N THR A 326 9.47 2.68 -13.51
CA THR A 326 10.60 3.43 -12.95
C THR A 326 10.16 4.26 -11.76
N LEU A 327 11.12 4.79 -11.02
CA LEU A 327 10.92 5.47 -9.75
C LEU A 327 9.79 6.52 -9.82
N ASP A 328 8.82 6.38 -8.92
CA ASP A 328 7.70 7.31 -8.74
C ASP A 328 7.67 7.79 -7.29
N ILE A 329 8.54 8.74 -6.96
CA ILE A 329 8.67 9.43 -5.68
C ILE A 329 8.35 10.91 -5.84
N GLY A 330 8.07 11.58 -4.73
CA GLY A 330 7.56 12.95 -4.68
C GLY A 330 6.03 12.98 -4.54
N GLY A 331 5.46 14.12 -4.29
CA GLY A 331 4.04 14.23 -3.93
C GLY A 331 3.79 13.66 -2.52
N ASP A 332 3.08 12.54 -2.45
CA ASP A 332 2.74 11.80 -1.23
C ASP A 332 3.80 10.74 -0.82
N LYS A 333 4.87 10.58 -1.61
CA LYS A 333 5.90 9.54 -1.41
C LYS A 333 7.25 10.17 -1.11
N ALA A 334 7.47 10.57 0.12
CA ALA A 334 8.74 11.07 0.59
C ALA A 334 9.76 9.93 0.81
N LEU A 335 11.03 10.23 0.64
CA LEU A 335 12.13 9.36 1.04
C LEU A 335 12.86 9.98 2.23
N PRO A 336 13.16 9.21 3.30
CA PRO A 336 13.73 9.78 4.52
C PRO A 336 15.13 10.39 4.34
N TYR A 337 15.80 10.07 3.25
CA TYR A 337 17.15 10.53 2.91
C TYR A 337 17.20 11.49 1.71
N MET A 338 16.04 11.99 1.26
CA MET A 338 15.94 12.91 0.14
C MET A 338 15.09 14.12 0.51
N ASP A 339 15.67 15.29 0.46
CA ASP A 339 14.95 16.56 0.65
C ASP A 339 14.38 17.04 -0.68
N PHE A 340 13.05 17.11 -0.76
CA PHE A 340 12.32 17.67 -1.92
C PHE A 340 12.19 19.19 -1.83
N GLY A 341 12.56 19.81 -0.70
CA GLY A 341 12.26 21.20 -0.41
C GLY A 341 10.76 21.41 -0.15
N HIS A 342 10.41 22.66 0.12
CA HIS A 342 9.00 23.03 0.25
C HIS A 342 8.40 23.29 -1.13
N GLU A 343 7.34 22.56 -1.48
CA GLU A 343 6.54 22.76 -2.68
C GLU A 343 5.10 23.09 -2.28
N GLU A 344 4.52 24.16 -2.82
CA GLU A 344 3.13 24.53 -2.53
C GLU A 344 2.12 23.51 -3.11
N ASN A 345 2.49 22.81 -4.17
CA ASN A 345 1.66 21.80 -4.85
C ASN A 345 2.51 20.56 -5.18
N PRO A 346 2.87 19.72 -4.21
CA PRO A 346 3.78 18.59 -4.41
C PRO A 346 3.34 17.62 -5.50
N PHE A 347 2.04 17.37 -5.64
CA PHE A 347 1.50 16.51 -6.71
C PHE A 347 1.71 17.08 -8.12
N LEU A 348 1.85 18.41 -8.27
CA LEU A 348 2.15 19.09 -9.53
C LEU A 348 3.64 19.42 -9.69
N GLY A 349 4.44 19.13 -8.69
CA GLY A 349 5.84 19.52 -8.53
C GLY A 349 6.85 18.53 -9.10
N TRP A 350 7.95 18.40 -8.38
CA TRP A 350 9.10 17.58 -8.73
C TRP A 350 8.90 16.14 -8.28
N ARG A 351 8.30 15.32 -9.14
CA ARG A 351 7.99 13.91 -8.86
C ARG A 351 8.25 13.00 -10.07
N ALA A 352 8.39 11.72 -9.81
CA ALA A 352 8.44 10.63 -10.79
C ALA A 352 9.49 10.87 -11.89
N ILE A 353 9.08 10.85 -13.18
CA ILE A 353 10.01 11.02 -14.30
C ILE A 353 10.76 12.37 -14.26
N ARG A 354 10.18 13.41 -13.66
CA ARG A 354 10.84 14.71 -13.51
C ARG A 354 12.04 14.59 -12.57
N VAL A 355 11.90 13.84 -11.47
CA VAL A 355 13.01 13.51 -10.56
C VAL A 355 14.03 12.67 -11.32
N SER A 356 13.61 11.60 -11.97
CA SER A 356 14.49 10.69 -12.70
C SER A 356 15.34 11.41 -13.76
N LEU A 357 14.72 12.28 -14.56
CA LEU A 357 15.41 13.04 -15.61
C LEU A 357 16.32 14.15 -15.08
N SER A 358 16.18 14.59 -13.84
CA SER A 358 17.05 15.58 -13.20
C SER A 358 18.17 14.92 -12.37
N MET A 359 17.92 13.73 -11.81
CA MET A 359 18.88 12.95 -11.03
C MET A 359 19.47 11.82 -11.89
N HIS A 360 20.29 12.19 -12.86
CA HIS A 360 20.81 11.26 -13.87
C HIS A 360 21.49 10.03 -13.30
N ASP A 361 22.25 10.14 -12.21
CA ASP A 361 22.97 9.01 -11.62
C ASP A 361 21.99 7.99 -10.99
N VAL A 362 20.94 8.46 -10.32
CA VAL A 362 19.91 7.63 -9.72
C VAL A 362 19.13 6.90 -10.82
N PHE A 363 18.71 7.64 -11.85
CA PHE A 363 17.98 7.07 -12.98
C PHE A 363 18.80 6.06 -13.77
N ARG A 364 20.07 6.41 -14.07
CA ARG A 364 21.04 5.51 -14.72
C ARG A 364 21.22 4.21 -13.92
N THR A 365 21.40 4.30 -12.60
CA THR A 365 21.53 3.14 -11.71
C THR A 365 20.32 2.21 -11.82
N GLN A 366 19.09 2.76 -11.81
CA GLN A 366 17.87 1.99 -11.99
C GLN A 366 17.78 1.35 -13.38
N LEU A 367 18.03 2.11 -14.44
CA LEU A 367 17.94 1.63 -15.82
C LEU A 367 18.93 0.51 -16.09
N ARG A 368 20.17 0.61 -15.60
CA ARG A 368 21.18 -0.44 -15.71
C ARG A 368 20.73 -1.72 -15.00
N ALA A 369 20.21 -1.60 -13.79
CA ALA A 369 19.66 -2.74 -13.04
C ALA A 369 18.50 -3.43 -13.79
N LEU A 370 17.56 -2.66 -14.37
CA LEU A 370 16.45 -3.15 -15.17
C LEU A 370 16.93 -3.87 -16.44
N LEU A 371 17.86 -3.27 -17.17
CA LEU A 371 18.44 -3.86 -18.38
C LEU A 371 19.16 -5.17 -18.07
N ARG A 372 19.99 -5.22 -17.03
CA ARG A 372 20.65 -6.47 -16.59
C ARG A 372 19.64 -7.54 -16.18
N ALA A 373 18.54 -7.17 -15.54
CA ALA A 373 17.50 -8.10 -15.14
C ALA A 373 16.67 -8.62 -16.32
N SER A 374 16.64 -7.92 -17.45
CA SER A 374 15.78 -8.24 -18.59
C SER A 374 16.09 -9.56 -19.30
N VAL A 375 17.25 -10.17 -19.06
CA VAL A 375 17.60 -11.49 -19.61
C VAL A 375 17.00 -12.67 -18.84
N PHE A 376 16.39 -12.40 -17.67
CA PHE A 376 15.85 -13.45 -16.79
C PHE A 376 14.34 -13.65 -16.92
N GLY A 377 13.68 -12.89 -17.80
CA GLY A 377 12.24 -13.02 -18.05
C GLY A 377 11.72 -11.97 -19.02
N ASN A 378 10.40 -11.93 -19.21
CA ASN A 378 9.74 -10.97 -20.10
C ASN A 378 9.54 -9.62 -19.39
N LEU A 379 10.63 -8.92 -19.10
CA LEU A 379 10.65 -7.62 -18.43
C LEU A 379 10.40 -6.49 -19.43
N ARG A 380 9.54 -5.54 -19.04
CA ARG A 380 9.21 -4.32 -19.75
C ARG A 380 9.40 -3.12 -18.82
N ILE A 381 9.83 -1.98 -19.34
CA ILE A 381 10.01 -0.75 -18.56
C ILE A 381 8.87 0.21 -18.84
N MET A 382 8.31 0.81 -17.80
CA MET A 382 7.24 1.79 -17.88
C MET A 382 7.63 3.08 -17.18
N PHE A 383 7.46 4.23 -17.87
CA PHE A 383 7.76 5.54 -17.33
C PHE A 383 6.50 6.21 -16.76
N PRO A 384 6.51 6.63 -15.48
CA PRO A 384 5.40 7.33 -14.84
C PRO A 384 5.38 8.82 -15.19
N MET A 385 4.25 9.49 -15.01
CA MET A 385 4.08 10.95 -15.05
C MET A 385 4.56 11.64 -16.32
N ILE A 386 4.59 10.93 -17.45
CA ILE A 386 4.90 11.53 -18.75
C ILE A 386 3.81 12.55 -19.11
N THR A 387 4.24 13.73 -19.57
CA THR A 387 3.34 14.81 -20.02
C THR A 387 3.57 15.17 -21.50
N SER A 388 4.68 14.76 -22.07
CA SER A 388 5.03 15.08 -23.45
C SER A 388 5.86 13.99 -24.13
N VAL A 389 5.83 13.97 -25.46
CA VAL A 389 6.71 13.10 -26.28
C VAL A 389 8.19 13.42 -26.01
N GLY A 390 8.51 14.68 -25.74
CA GLY A 390 9.89 15.08 -25.43
C GLY A 390 10.41 14.46 -24.13
N GLU A 391 9.58 14.28 -23.10
CA GLU A 391 9.97 13.57 -21.88
C GLU A 391 10.20 12.09 -22.15
N PHE A 392 9.31 11.45 -22.90
CA PHE A 392 9.47 10.05 -23.30
C PHE A 392 10.77 9.83 -24.07
N ARG A 393 11.08 10.67 -25.06
CA ARG A 393 12.33 10.60 -25.84
C ARG A 393 13.58 10.76 -24.97
N ARG A 394 13.55 11.65 -23.97
CA ARG A 394 14.67 11.79 -23.01
C ARG A 394 14.84 10.53 -22.15
N ALA A 395 13.75 9.94 -21.69
CA ALA A 395 13.81 8.70 -20.94
C ALA A 395 14.33 7.53 -21.82
N GLU A 396 13.88 7.42 -23.05
CA GLU A 396 14.37 6.44 -24.03
C GLU A 396 15.87 6.66 -24.34
N ALA A 397 16.33 7.92 -24.49
CA ALA A 397 17.74 8.23 -24.70
C ALA A 397 18.59 7.73 -23.53
N ALA A 398 18.15 7.96 -22.28
CA ALA A 398 18.85 7.45 -21.09
C ALA A 398 18.94 5.90 -21.09
N VAL A 399 17.89 5.20 -21.53
CA VAL A 399 17.95 3.72 -21.69
C VAL A 399 19.01 3.34 -22.71
N ARG A 400 19.09 4.03 -23.88
CA ARG A 400 20.08 3.74 -24.92
C ARG A 400 21.51 4.02 -24.45
N GLU A 401 21.72 5.06 -23.65
CA GLU A 401 23.02 5.35 -23.02
C GLU A 401 23.43 4.21 -22.10
N CYS A 402 22.53 3.74 -21.23
CA CYS A 402 22.79 2.59 -20.36
C CYS A 402 23.08 1.29 -21.16
N MET A 403 22.39 1.06 -22.28
CA MET A 403 22.70 -0.06 -23.18
C MET A 403 24.12 0.03 -23.73
N ALA A 404 24.55 1.20 -24.21
CA ALA A 404 25.89 1.39 -24.72
C ALA A 404 26.99 1.16 -23.65
N GLU A 405 26.72 1.53 -22.41
CA GLU A 405 27.62 1.25 -21.28
C GLU A 405 27.72 -0.25 -21.01
N LEU A 406 26.59 -0.94 -20.95
CA LEU A 406 26.54 -2.41 -20.75
C LEU A 406 27.22 -3.16 -21.89
N ASP A 407 27.09 -2.69 -23.13
CA ASP A 407 27.82 -3.21 -24.28
C ASP A 407 29.35 -3.08 -24.11
N ALA A 408 29.82 -1.91 -23.66
CA ALA A 408 31.24 -1.69 -23.39
C ALA A 408 31.77 -2.58 -22.28
N GLU A 409 30.95 -2.86 -21.27
CA GLU A 409 31.24 -3.79 -20.16
C GLU A 409 31.04 -5.27 -20.54
N LYS A 410 30.48 -5.57 -21.70
CA LYS A 410 30.06 -6.91 -22.13
C LYS A 410 29.07 -7.58 -21.18
N ALA A 411 28.23 -6.77 -20.53
CA ALA A 411 27.17 -7.24 -19.65
C ALA A 411 25.92 -7.60 -20.47
N ALA A 412 25.29 -8.74 -20.15
CA ALA A 412 24.13 -9.21 -20.89
C ALA A 412 22.87 -8.39 -20.52
N TYR A 413 22.08 -8.03 -21.53
CA TYR A 413 20.75 -7.44 -21.43
C TYR A 413 19.90 -7.80 -22.64
N ASN A 414 18.59 -7.56 -22.58
CA ASN A 414 17.70 -7.73 -23.73
C ASN A 414 17.65 -6.44 -24.57
N PRO A 415 18.27 -6.40 -25.77
CA PRO A 415 18.26 -5.22 -26.62
C PRO A 415 16.88 -4.86 -27.19
N GLY A 416 15.94 -5.81 -27.16
CA GLY A 416 14.56 -5.64 -27.58
C GLY A 416 13.59 -5.29 -26.45
N ILE A 417 14.10 -4.81 -25.29
CA ILE A 417 13.25 -4.45 -24.17
C ILE A 417 12.19 -3.42 -24.56
N GLU A 418 10.94 -3.68 -24.21
CA GLU A 418 9.83 -2.79 -24.55
C GLU A 418 9.72 -1.65 -23.53
N LEU A 419 9.58 -0.43 -24.06
CA LEU A 419 9.38 0.80 -23.30
C LEU A 419 7.93 1.26 -23.43
N GLY A 420 7.28 1.53 -22.31
CA GLY A 420 5.90 1.99 -22.25
C GLY A 420 5.72 3.24 -21.42
N VAL A 421 4.52 3.79 -21.51
CA VAL A 421 4.12 5.00 -20.80
C VAL A 421 2.96 4.69 -19.87
N MET A 422 3.05 5.17 -18.63
CA MET A 422 1.90 5.28 -17.76
C MET A 422 1.10 6.52 -18.15
N ILE A 423 -0.11 6.32 -18.66
CA ILE A 423 -1.03 7.42 -19.01
C ILE A 423 -1.82 7.77 -17.77
N GLU A 424 -1.37 8.80 -17.08
CA GLU A 424 -1.91 9.23 -15.80
C GLU A 424 -1.97 10.76 -15.65
N THR A 425 -1.62 11.48 -16.70
CA THR A 425 -1.77 12.94 -16.77
C THR A 425 -2.70 13.34 -17.91
N PRO A 426 -3.52 14.39 -17.76
CA PRO A 426 -4.36 14.90 -18.86
C PRO A 426 -3.54 15.27 -20.10
N ALA A 427 -2.31 15.77 -19.91
CA ALA A 427 -1.41 16.10 -21.02
C ALA A 427 -1.05 14.86 -21.84
N ALA A 428 -0.70 13.73 -21.18
CA ALA A 428 -0.42 12.47 -21.89
C ALA A 428 -1.64 11.95 -22.66
N VAL A 429 -2.85 12.09 -22.09
CA VAL A 429 -4.10 11.74 -22.80
C VAL A 429 -4.27 12.55 -24.07
N MET A 430 -4.02 13.87 -24.01
CA MET A 430 -4.18 14.77 -25.17
C MET A 430 -3.19 14.53 -26.30
N VAL A 431 -2.03 13.92 -26.00
CA VAL A 431 -0.98 13.58 -26.98
C VAL A 431 -0.78 12.06 -27.11
N ALA A 432 -1.78 11.27 -26.69
CA ALA A 432 -1.65 9.82 -26.64
C ALA A 432 -1.39 9.19 -28.02
N ASP A 433 -1.91 9.77 -29.09
CA ASP A 433 -1.63 9.36 -30.47
C ASP A 433 -0.16 9.53 -30.85
N LEU A 434 0.44 10.63 -30.45
CA LEU A 434 1.87 10.90 -30.68
C LEU A 434 2.76 10.01 -29.80
N LEU A 435 2.37 9.77 -28.55
CA LEU A 435 3.07 8.84 -27.67
C LEU A 435 2.98 7.40 -28.16
N ALA A 436 1.81 7.00 -28.68
CA ALA A 436 1.58 5.65 -29.21
C ALA A 436 2.43 5.33 -30.46
N ALA A 437 2.87 6.34 -31.19
CA ALA A 437 3.77 6.17 -32.32
C ALA A 437 5.21 5.78 -31.90
N GLU A 438 5.59 6.05 -30.65
CA GLU A 438 6.95 5.83 -30.16
C GLU A 438 7.01 4.75 -29.05
N ALA A 439 6.03 4.72 -28.15
CA ALA A 439 5.94 3.72 -27.09
C ALA A 439 5.45 2.37 -27.61
N ARG A 440 5.81 1.30 -26.89
CA ARG A 440 5.39 -0.08 -27.23
C ARG A 440 4.09 -0.50 -26.55
N PHE A 441 3.75 0.12 -25.44
CA PHE A 441 2.51 -0.14 -24.70
C PHE A 441 2.13 1.05 -23.81
N PHE A 442 0.85 1.09 -23.43
CA PHE A 442 0.33 1.99 -22.42
C PHE A 442 -0.18 1.24 -21.20
N SER A 443 -0.08 1.86 -20.04
CA SER A 443 -0.81 1.46 -18.83
C SER A 443 -1.52 2.67 -18.25
N ILE A 444 -2.83 2.60 -18.07
CA ILE A 444 -3.62 3.74 -17.56
C ILE A 444 -3.56 3.72 -16.03
N GLY A 445 -2.97 4.76 -15.44
CA GLY A 445 -2.89 5.00 -14.00
C GLY A 445 -4.08 5.82 -13.51
N THR A 446 -5.24 5.19 -13.28
CA THR A 446 -6.49 5.91 -13.02
C THR A 446 -6.50 6.70 -11.73
N ASN A 447 -5.69 6.37 -10.73
CA ASN A 447 -5.64 7.10 -9.47
C ASN A 447 -5.14 8.54 -9.70
N ASP A 448 -3.95 8.69 -10.30
CA ASP A 448 -3.37 10.00 -10.62
C ASP A 448 -4.14 10.67 -11.78
N LEU A 449 -4.55 9.91 -12.80
CA LEU A 449 -5.36 10.46 -13.89
C LEU A 449 -6.65 11.12 -13.38
N THR A 450 -7.36 10.47 -12.46
CA THR A 450 -8.58 11.02 -11.86
C THR A 450 -8.28 12.30 -11.10
N GLN A 451 -7.26 12.29 -10.24
CA GLN A 451 -6.82 13.46 -9.47
C GLN A 451 -6.55 14.67 -10.38
N TYR A 452 -5.79 14.47 -11.45
CA TYR A 452 -5.42 15.56 -12.35
C TYR A 452 -6.53 16.00 -13.30
N VAL A 453 -7.38 15.07 -13.76
CA VAL A 453 -8.53 15.39 -14.61
C VAL A 453 -9.59 16.17 -13.82
N MET A 454 -9.84 15.75 -12.57
CA MET A 454 -10.83 16.39 -11.68
C MET A 454 -10.26 17.62 -10.96
N ALA A 455 -8.94 17.87 -11.07
CA ALA A 455 -8.24 18.96 -10.37
C ALA A 455 -8.50 18.94 -8.85
N ALA A 456 -8.57 17.77 -8.26
CA ALA A 456 -8.85 17.56 -6.84
C ALA A 456 -7.79 16.66 -6.21
N ASP A 457 -7.32 17.05 -5.04
CA ASP A 457 -6.36 16.27 -4.27
C ASP A 457 -7.06 15.13 -3.52
N ARG A 458 -6.76 13.89 -3.88
CA ARG A 458 -7.32 12.69 -3.23
C ARG A 458 -6.89 12.53 -1.77
N GLY A 459 -5.75 13.13 -1.38
CA GLY A 459 -5.27 13.15 0.00
C GLY A 459 -5.99 14.17 0.88
N ASN A 460 -6.66 15.16 0.29
CA ASN A 460 -7.39 16.17 1.04
C ASN A 460 -8.84 15.72 1.32
N PRO A 461 -9.21 15.41 2.59
CA PRO A 461 -10.54 14.89 2.93
C PRO A 461 -11.71 15.80 2.51
N ARG A 462 -11.45 17.11 2.36
CA ARG A 462 -12.48 18.09 1.99
C ARG A 462 -12.89 17.99 0.52
N VAL A 463 -11.98 17.55 -0.36
CA VAL A 463 -12.19 17.48 -1.81
C VAL A 463 -12.00 16.08 -2.39
N ALA A 464 -11.53 15.10 -1.62
CA ALA A 464 -11.33 13.73 -2.06
C ALA A 464 -12.58 13.11 -2.70
N HIS A 465 -13.78 13.52 -2.27
CA HIS A 465 -15.05 13.07 -2.83
C HIS A 465 -15.26 13.50 -4.30
N LEU A 466 -14.51 14.47 -4.81
CA LEU A 466 -14.51 14.89 -6.21
C LEU A 466 -13.64 13.96 -7.09
N CYS A 467 -12.75 13.17 -6.49
CA CYS A 467 -11.91 12.22 -7.20
C CYS A 467 -12.69 10.93 -7.56
N ASP A 468 -13.79 11.08 -8.29
CA ASP A 468 -14.60 9.95 -8.76
C ASP A 468 -14.04 9.41 -10.09
N PRO A 469 -13.45 8.19 -10.11
CA PRO A 469 -12.94 7.60 -11.34
C PRO A 469 -14.03 7.19 -12.33
N SER A 470 -15.31 7.20 -11.91
CA SER A 470 -16.46 6.94 -12.78
C SER A 470 -16.97 8.19 -13.49
N ASP A 471 -16.44 9.39 -13.15
CA ASP A 471 -16.85 10.64 -13.79
C ASP A 471 -16.64 10.61 -15.30
N THR A 472 -17.52 11.33 -16.00
CA THR A 472 -17.54 11.39 -17.47
C THR A 472 -16.20 11.89 -18.04
N ALA A 473 -15.53 12.84 -17.38
CA ALA A 473 -14.24 13.37 -17.84
C ALA A 473 -13.14 12.29 -17.78
N VAL A 474 -13.10 11.53 -16.70
CA VAL A 474 -12.16 10.41 -16.53
C VAL A 474 -12.46 9.30 -17.54
N ARG A 475 -13.72 8.90 -17.68
CA ARG A 475 -14.14 7.90 -18.67
C ARG A 475 -13.77 8.29 -20.09
N ARG A 476 -13.93 9.55 -20.47
CA ARG A 476 -13.50 10.08 -21.78
C ARG A 476 -11.99 10.01 -21.94
N SER A 477 -11.23 10.36 -20.91
CA SER A 477 -9.77 10.27 -20.93
C SER A 477 -9.28 8.82 -21.15
N VAL A 478 -9.90 7.87 -20.47
CA VAL A 478 -9.65 6.43 -20.69
C VAL A 478 -9.99 6.02 -22.11
N ALA A 479 -11.17 6.39 -22.62
CA ALA A 479 -11.60 6.04 -23.97
C ALA A 479 -10.68 6.63 -25.06
N MET A 480 -10.23 7.89 -24.90
CA MET A 480 -9.29 8.55 -25.81
C MET A 480 -7.94 7.79 -25.83
N THR A 481 -7.42 7.42 -24.67
CA THR A 481 -6.18 6.65 -24.56
C THR A 481 -6.28 5.30 -25.25
N LEU A 482 -7.37 4.55 -25.01
CA LEU A 482 -7.59 3.25 -25.63
C LEU A 482 -7.77 3.36 -27.16
N ALA A 483 -8.42 4.42 -27.64
CA ALA A 483 -8.57 4.68 -29.07
C ALA A 483 -7.22 4.98 -29.72
N ALA A 484 -6.38 5.81 -29.09
CA ALA A 484 -5.03 6.12 -29.59
C ALA A 484 -4.15 4.87 -29.67
N ALA A 485 -4.11 4.07 -28.61
CA ALA A 485 -3.36 2.82 -28.57
C ALA A 485 -3.82 1.83 -29.67
N ARG A 486 -5.14 1.69 -29.83
CA ARG A 486 -5.73 0.82 -30.87
C ARG A 486 -5.36 1.29 -32.27
N SER A 487 -5.42 2.58 -32.54
CA SER A 487 -5.09 3.17 -33.85
C SER A 487 -3.61 2.97 -34.20
N ALA A 488 -2.72 3.00 -33.21
CA ALA A 488 -1.29 2.74 -33.39
C ALA A 488 -0.93 1.25 -33.33
N GLY A 489 -1.87 0.35 -33.01
CA GLY A 489 -1.63 -1.09 -32.91
C GLY A 489 -0.78 -1.50 -31.71
N ILE A 490 -0.73 -0.67 -30.65
CA ILE A 490 0.00 -0.99 -29.42
C ILE A 490 -0.95 -1.50 -28.33
N GLU A 491 -0.38 -2.21 -27.36
CA GLU A 491 -1.13 -2.72 -26.20
C GLU A 491 -1.50 -1.57 -25.23
N ALA A 492 -2.70 -1.63 -24.66
CA ALA A 492 -3.09 -0.77 -23.55
C ALA A 492 -3.67 -1.59 -22.40
N GLY A 493 -3.15 -1.34 -21.20
CA GLY A 493 -3.62 -1.91 -19.93
C GLY A 493 -4.09 -0.82 -18.97
N MET A 494 -4.60 -1.25 -17.81
CA MET A 494 -4.97 -0.37 -16.70
C MET A 494 -4.47 -0.98 -15.40
N CYS A 495 -3.85 -0.17 -14.54
CA CYS A 495 -3.27 -0.61 -13.26
C CYS A 495 -3.76 0.19 -12.04
N GLY A 496 -4.57 1.23 -12.25
CA GLY A 496 -5.21 1.96 -11.16
C GLY A 496 -6.35 1.15 -10.51
N GLU A 497 -6.86 1.63 -9.39
CA GLU A 497 -7.88 0.93 -8.59
C GLU A 497 -9.18 0.68 -9.35
N LEU A 498 -9.53 1.53 -10.30
CA LEU A 498 -10.68 1.34 -11.18
C LEU A 498 -10.66 0.00 -11.95
N ALA A 499 -9.46 -0.56 -12.19
CA ALA A 499 -9.32 -1.87 -12.84
C ALA A 499 -9.94 -3.02 -12.01
N ALA A 500 -10.02 -2.86 -10.69
CA ALA A 500 -10.59 -3.85 -9.78
C ALA A 500 -12.10 -3.63 -9.52
N ASP A 501 -12.67 -2.53 -9.99
CA ASP A 501 -14.07 -2.20 -9.77
C ASP A 501 -15.00 -3.09 -10.62
N PRO A 502 -15.88 -3.91 -9.98
CA PRO A 502 -16.82 -4.76 -10.69
C PRO A 502 -17.84 -3.98 -11.54
N GLU A 503 -18.19 -2.75 -11.13
CA GLU A 503 -19.14 -1.91 -11.86
C GLU A 503 -18.49 -1.27 -13.10
N ALA A 504 -17.20 -0.96 -13.01
CA ALA A 504 -16.44 -0.44 -14.12
C ALA A 504 -16.08 -1.49 -15.17
N THR A 505 -16.00 -2.78 -14.81
CA THR A 505 -15.49 -3.86 -15.67
C THR A 505 -16.19 -3.89 -17.04
N ALA A 506 -17.51 -3.77 -17.08
CA ALA A 506 -18.28 -3.88 -18.32
C ALA A 506 -17.93 -2.76 -19.31
N TRP A 507 -18.01 -1.49 -18.86
CA TRP A 507 -17.73 -0.37 -19.74
C TRP A 507 -16.25 -0.24 -20.13
N LEU A 508 -15.33 -0.68 -19.27
CA LEU A 508 -13.89 -0.74 -19.61
C LEU A 508 -13.66 -1.72 -20.77
N LEU A 509 -14.30 -2.88 -20.73
CA LEU A 509 -14.24 -3.86 -21.81
C LEU A 509 -14.92 -3.33 -23.10
N GLU A 510 -16.04 -2.63 -22.98
CA GLU A 510 -16.72 -1.97 -24.12
C GLU A 510 -15.85 -0.86 -24.73
N ALA A 511 -15.15 -0.09 -23.91
CA ALA A 511 -14.17 0.91 -24.36
C ALA A 511 -12.96 0.28 -25.06
N GLY A 512 -12.73 -1.04 -24.88
CA GLY A 512 -11.68 -1.80 -25.56
C GLY A 512 -10.48 -2.14 -24.69
N LEU A 513 -10.58 -2.03 -23.37
CA LEU A 513 -9.54 -2.50 -22.48
C LEU A 513 -9.43 -4.03 -22.55
N GLU A 514 -8.21 -4.56 -22.67
CA GLU A 514 -7.94 -6.00 -22.76
C GLU A 514 -6.98 -6.51 -21.67
N LYS A 515 -6.33 -5.62 -20.95
CA LYS A 515 -5.38 -5.94 -19.89
C LYS A 515 -5.73 -5.18 -18.60
N PHE A 516 -6.03 -5.92 -17.57
CA PHE A 516 -6.30 -5.40 -16.23
C PHE A 516 -5.16 -5.80 -15.32
N SER A 517 -4.64 -4.88 -14.52
CA SER A 517 -3.65 -5.15 -13.50
C SER A 517 -4.19 -4.74 -12.15
N VAL A 518 -4.35 -5.71 -11.24
CA VAL A 518 -5.05 -5.53 -9.97
C VAL A 518 -4.26 -6.15 -8.82
N SER A 519 -4.60 -5.81 -7.59
CA SER A 519 -4.00 -6.46 -6.41
C SER A 519 -4.30 -7.96 -6.39
N ALA A 520 -3.44 -8.77 -5.78
CA ALA A 520 -3.57 -10.22 -5.72
C ALA A 520 -4.97 -10.71 -5.29
N PRO A 521 -5.61 -10.15 -4.24
CA PRO A 521 -6.97 -10.55 -3.84
C PRO A 521 -8.04 -10.28 -4.89
N ALA A 522 -7.84 -9.30 -5.78
CA ALA A 522 -8.82 -8.93 -6.80
C ALA A 522 -8.72 -9.76 -8.08
N VAL A 523 -7.64 -10.52 -8.29
CA VAL A 523 -7.40 -11.30 -9.53
C VAL A 523 -8.52 -12.31 -9.79
N ALA A 524 -8.79 -13.19 -8.86
CA ALA A 524 -9.78 -14.25 -9.04
C ALA A 524 -11.22 -13.72 -9.16
N PRO A 525 -11.69 -12.75 -8.33
CA PRO A 525 -13.00 -12.12 -8.49
C PRO A 525 -13.18 -11.41 -9.84
N LEU A 526 -12.16 -10.69 -10.30
CA LEU A 526 -12.22 -9.99 -11.59
C LEU A 526 -12.31 -10.98 -12.75
N LYS A 527 -11.52 -12.05 -12.75
CA LYS A 527 -11.62 -13.11 -13.76
C LYS A 527 -13.01 -13.72 -13.82
N GLU A 528 -13.61 -13.99 -12.64
CA GLU A 528 -14.96 -14.51 -12.57
C GLU A 528 -15.98 -13.48 -13.10
N ARG A 529 -15.85 -12.21 -12.73
CA ARG A 529 -16.70 -11.14 -13.25
C ARG A 529 -16.65 -11.07 -14.77
N ILE A 530 -15.46 -11.11 -15.36
CA ILE A 530 -15.27 -11.07 -16.83
C ILE A 530 -15.99 -12.25 -17.51
N ARG A 531 -15.89 -13.47 -16.95
CA ARG A 531 -16.56 -14.67 -17.49
C ARG A 531 -18.09 -14.58 -17.49
N THR A 532 -18.66 -13.76 -16.60
CA THR A 532 -20.13 -13.55 -16.55
C THR A 532 -20.64 -12.59 -17.60
N LEU A 533 -19.78 -11.76 -18.19
CA LEU A 533 -20.18 -10.72 -19.14
C LEU A 533 -20.40 -11.28 -20.55
N ASP A 534 -21.48 -10.86 -21.16
CA ASP A 534 -21.83 -11.21 -22.55
C ASP A 534 -21.39 -10.08 -23.49
N LEU A 535 -20.09 -10.03 -23.76
CA LEU A 535 -19.50 -9.05 -24.67
C LEU A 535 -18.93 -9.80 -25.87
N PRO A 536 -19.39 -9.48 -27.10
CA PRO A 536 -18.90 -10.13 -28.30
C PRO A 536 -17.42 -9.80 -28.55
N GLU A 537 -16.76 -10.67 -29.32
CA GLU A 537 -15.42 -10.40 -29.82
C GLU A 537 -15.41 -9.06 -30.59
N VAL A 538 -14.46 -8.19 -30.27
CA VAL A 538 -14.32 -6.94 -31.04
C VAL A 538 -13.93 -7.31 -32.46
N ARG A 539 -14.82 -7.12 -33.43
CA ARG A 539 -14.47 -7.28 -34.83
C ARG A 539 -13.28 -6.35 -35.11
N LYS A 540 -12.12 -6.94 -35.41
CA LYS A 540 -11.01 -6.19 -36.01
C LYS A 540 -11.57 -5.52 -37.25
N THR A 541 -11.66 -4.20 -37.26
CA THR A 541 -11.99 -3.46 -38.48
C THR A 541 -10.95 -3.89 -39.51
N PRO A 542 -11.34 -4.44 -40.68
CA PRO A 542 -10.36 -4.75 -41.70
C PRO A 542 -9.60 -3.46 -41.99
N GLY A 543 -8.28 -3.52 -41.97
CA GLY A 543 -7.43 -2.40 -42.28
C GLY A 543 -7.94 -1.70 -43.53
N ALA A 544 -8.02 -0.39 -43.51
CA ALA A 544 -8.07 0.39 -44.73
C ALA A 544 -6.82 0.02 -45.52
N ALA A 545 -6.99 -0.88 -46.47
CA ALA A 545 -6.03 -1.10 -47.52
C ALA A 545 -6.19 0.07 -48.50
N GLU A 546 -5.04 0.63 -48.89
CA GLU A 546 -4.73 1.65 -49.88
C GLU A 546 -4.73 3.10 -49.45
#